data_be80a024d8c4cc447aa90d381c5f56ed
#
_entry.id   be80a024d8c4cc447aa90d381c5f56ed
#
_cell.length_a   1.000
_cell.length_b   1.000
_cell.length_c   1.000
_cell.angle_alpha   90.00
_cell.angle_beta   90.00
_cell.angle_gamma   90.00
#
_symmetry.space_group_name_H-M   'P 1'
#
loop_
_entity.id
_entity.type
_entity.pdbx_description
1 polymer ?
#
loop_
_entity_poly.entity_id
_entity_poly.type
_entity_poly.pdbx_seq_one_letter_code
_entity_poly.pdbx_strand_id
1 'polypeptide(L)'
;MACACIIVCGTGMHMPKQVLKYIGCICVVLGLGLALFNVYDTFRAKKSEEDILASYYLKNDLDPDVLIDPDMDMPEVELDGLSCIGTIGIPSLDIKLPVTSEFTYDLMKLAPCRYSGSVYKGNMAIAAHNSWFHFGRIHSLDPGSKVIFTDALGNQFVYHVAVIETLSPESVEEMTSSSYPLTLFTCTLDAKNRVTVRCK
;
A
#
# COMPACT_ATOMS: atom_id res chain seq x y z
N MET A 1 12.77 -58.61 3.27
CA MET A 1 12.27 -57.23 3.57
C MET A 1 12.86 -56.83 4.91
N ALA A 2 13.99 -56.11 4.86
CA ALA A 2 14.72 -55.68 6.05
C ALA A 2 14.41 -54.21 6.34
N CYS A 3 13.79 -53.98 7.48
CA CYS A 3 13.50 -52.65 8.01
C CYS A 3 14.77 -52.09 8.65
N ALA A 4 15.44 -51.13 8.01
CA ALA A 4 16.62 -50.48 8.55
C ALA A 4 16.16 -49.40 9.54
N CYS A 5 16.31 -49.71 10.83
CA CYS A 5 16.11 -48.79 11.93
C CYS A 5 17.32 -47.86 12.01
N ILE A 6 17.19 -46.60 11.54
CA ILE A 6 18.25 -45.60 11.69
C ILE A 6 18.20 -45.12 13.15
N ILE A 7 19.12 -45.63 13.95
CA ILE A 7 19.40 -45.09 15.29
C ILE A 7 20.13 -43.78 15.10
N VAL A 8 19.44 -42.65 15.26
CA VAL A 8 20.09 -41.34 15.43
C VAL A 8 20.73 -41.30 16.80
N CYS A 9 22.04 -41.58 16.82
CA CYS A 9 22.85 -41.45 18.02
C CYS A 9 22.99 -39.94 18.31
N GLY A 10 22.15 -39.40 19.18
CA GLY A 10 22.24 -38.02 19.67
C GLY A 10 23.44 -37.89 20.57
N THR A 11 24.57 -37.42 20.02
CA THR A 11 25.66 -36.85 20.79
C THR A 11 25.14 -35.59 21.47
N GLY A 12 24.62 -35.72 22.69
CA GLY A 12 24.22 -34.58 23.52
C GLY A 12 25.45 -33.73 23.85
N MET A 13 25.65 -32.73 23.01
CA MET A 13 26.68 -31.70 23.25
C MET A 13 26.22 -30.88 24.45
N HIS A 14 26.75 -31.20 25.64
CA HIS A 14 26.44 -30.54 26.88
C HIS A 14 27.08 -29.14 26.85
N MET A 15 26.40 -28.19 26.23
CA MET A 15 26.87 -26.79 26.22
C MET A 15 26.87 -26.25 27.66
N PRO A 16 27.98 -25.64 28.12
CA PRO A 16 28.05 -25.04 29.44
C PRO A 16 26.97 -23.98 29.60
N LYS A 17 26.27 -23.96 30.73
CA LYS A 17 25.16 -23.05 31.04
C LYS A 17 25.46 -21.58 30.75
N GLN A 18 26.72 -21.19 30.87
CA GLN A 18 27.19 -19.84 30.54
C GLN A 18 27.14 -19.52 29.06
N VAL A 19 27.53 -20.47 28.17
CA VAL A 19 27.47 -20.30 26.72
C VAL A 19 26.03 -20.15 26.23
N LEU A 20 25.11 -20.94 26.80
CA LEU A 20 23.69 -20.86 26.49
C LEU A 20 23.09 -19.48 26.89
N LYS A 21 23.53 -18.90 28.04
CA LYS A 21 23.12 -17.55 28.44
C LYS A 21 23.60 -16.49 27.46
N TYR A 22 24.88 -16.56 27.03
CA TYR A 22 25.41 -15.60 26.03
C TYR A 22 24.71 -15.70 24.70
N ILE A 23 24.43 -16.90 24.20
CA ILE A 23 23.65 -17.10 22.99
C ILE A 23 22.25 -16.49 23.13
N GLY A 24 21.58 -16.74 24.25
CA GLY A 24 20.28 -16.15 24.54
C GLY A 24 20.30 -14.62 24.55
N CYS A 25 21.29 -14.02 25.20
CA CYS A 25 21.46 -12.56 25.20
C CYS A 25 21.71 -12.01 23.80
N ILE A 26 22.54 -12.66 23.00
CA ILE A 26 22.80 -12.26 21.60
C ILE A 26 21.52 -12.32 20.77
N CYS A 27 20.74 -13.40 20.90
CA CYS A 27 19.47 -13.53 20.18
C CYS A 27 18.46 -12.44 20.58
N VAL A 28 18.38 -12.09 21.85
CA VAL A 28 17.52 -10.99 22.33
C VAL A 28 17.96 -9.64 21.76
N VAL A 29 19.27 -9.35 21.80
CA VAL A 29 19.81 -8.09 21.25
C VAL A 29 19.58 -8.00 19.76
N LEU A 30 19.79 -9.08 19.00
CA LEU A 30 19.49 -9.12 17.57
C LEU A 30 17.99 -8.95 17.26
N GLY A 31 17.13 -9.61 18.06
CA GLY A 31 15.67 -9.47 17.92
C GLY A 31 15.19 -8.04 18.19
N LEU A 32 15.72 -7.41 19.25
CA LEU A 32 15.42 -6.00 19.54
C LEU A 32 15.97 -5.06 18.47
N GLY A 33 17.16 -5.32 17.93
CA GLY A 33 17.74 -4.56 16.84
C GLY A 33 16.89 -4.61 15.57
N LEU A 34 16.41 -5.80 15.21
CA LEU A 34 15.50 -5.97 14.08
C LEU A 34 14.14 -5.28 14.29
N ALA A 35 13.59 -5.37 15.51
CA ALA A 35 12.34 -4.69 15.85
C ALA A 35 12.48 -3.16 15.76
N LEU A 36 13.57 -2.61 16.30
CA LEU A 36 13.88 -1.18 16.23
C LEU A 36 14.13 -0.73 14.79
N PHE A 37 14.80 -1.54 13.97
CA PHE A 37 15.02 -1.26 12.56
C PHE A 37 13.70 -1.21 11.79
N ASN A 38 12.79 -2.16 12.00
CA ASN A 38 11.47 -2.16 11.39
C ASN A 38 10.64 -0.94 11.81
N VAL A 39 10.69 -0.57 13.09
CA VAL A 39 10.02 0.63 13.59
C VAL A 39 10.62 1.89 12.95
N TYR A 40 11.95 1.99 12.89
CA TYR A 40 12.63 3.12 12.25
C TYR A 40 12.30 3.25 10.76
N ASP A 41 12.33 2.13 10.03
CA ASP A 41 11.99 2.11 8.59
C ASP A 41 10.54 2.53 8.34
N THR A 42 9.65 2.10 9.21
CA THR A 42 8.24 2.49 9.23
C THR A 42 8.05 4.00 9.46
N PHE A 43 8.75 4.58 10.44
CA PHE A 43 8.69 6.04 10.69
C PHE A 43 9.34 6.85 9.58
N ARG A 44 10.41 6.34 8.98
CA ARG A 44 11.07 6.98 7.84
C ARG A 44 10.14 7.06 6.64
N ALA A 45 9.42 5.96 6.32
CA ALA A 45 8.44 5.94 5.24
C ALA A 45 7.33 6.97 5.48
N LYS A 46 6.75 7.00 6.69
CA LYS A 46 5.70 7.97 7.05
C LYS A 46 6.18 9.42 6.93
N LYS A 47 7.38 9.73 7.41
CA LYS A 47 7.93 11.09 7.32
C LYS A 47 8.18 11.51 5.87
N SER A 48 8.67 10.61 5.02
CA SER A 48 8.84 10.87 3.59
C SER A 48 7.51 11.19 2.91
N GLU A 49 6.44 10.48 3.25
CA GLU A 49 5.08 10.72 2.74
C GLU A 49 4.53 12.09 3.19
N GLU A 50 4.74 12.45 4.45
CA GLU A 50 4.32 13.76 5.00
C GLU A 50 5.06 14.92 4.34
N ASP A 51 6.38 14.80 4.12
CA ASP A 51 7.22 15.80 3.45
C ASP A 51 6.82 15.95 1.97
N ILE A 52 6.53 14.84 1.27
CA ILE A 52 6.03 14.83 -0.11
C ILE A 52 4.67 15.53 -0.20
N LEU A 53 3.73 15.22 0.70
CA LEU A 53 2.42 15.87 0.74
C LEU A 53 2.53 17.37 1.06
N ALA A 54 3.40 17.75 1.99
CA ALA A 54 3.62 19.16 2.32
C ALA A 54 4.18 19.94 1.12
N SER A 55 5.14 19.38 0.38
CA SER A 55 5.68 20.00 -0.83
C SER A 55 4.64 20.10 -1.96
N TYR A 56 3.75 19.11 -2.06
CA TYR A 56 2.63 19.10 -3.00
C TYR A 56 1.68 20.29 -2.76
N TYR A 57 1.24 20.49 -1.52
CA TYR A 57 0.33 21.60 -1.18
C TYR A 57 0.97 22.98 -1.30
N LEU A 58 2.28 23.11 -1.07
CA LEU A 58 3.01 24.38 -1.21
C LEU A 58 3.29 24.76 -2.67
N LYS A 59 3.32 23.78 -3.58
CA LYS A 59 3.65 23.99 -5.00
C LYS A 59 2.43 24.33 -5.86
N ASN A 60 1.24 23.98 -5.38
CA ASN A 60 0.00 24.10 -6.15
C ASN A 60 -0.87 25.27 -5.66
N ASP A 61 -0.54 26.51 -6.11
CA ASP A 61 -1.48 27.65 -6.16
C ASP A 61 -2.42 27.41 -7.37
N LEU A 62 -3.38 26.49 -7.23
CA LEU A 62 -4.19 26.03 -8.36
C LEU A 62 -5.55 26.71 -8.41
N ASP A 63 -5.94 27.07 -9.63
CA ASP A 63 -7.23 27.66 -9.96
C ASP A 63 -8.33 26.58 -9.89
N PRO A 64 -9.35 26.71 -9.00
CA PRO A 64 -10.40 25.69 -8.84
C PRO A 64 -11.43 25.65 -9.98
N ASP A 65 -11.33 26.52 -11.00
CA ASP A 65 -12.31 26.65 -12.09
C ASP A 65 -11.92 25.90 -13.38
N VAL A 66 -10.98 24.96 -13.33
CA VAL A 66 -10.65 24.13 -14.51
C VAL A 66 -11.79 23.19 -14.83
N LEU A 67 -12.42 23.39 -15.97
CA LEU A 67 -13.42 22.44 -16.53
C LEU A 67 -12.74 21.09 -16.79
N ILE A 68 -13.19 20.06 -16.07
CA ILE A 68 -12.68 18.70 -16.23
C ILE A 68 -13.26 18.11 -17.51
N ASP A 69 -12.39 17.90 -18.51
CA ASP A 69 -12.73 17.13 -19.71
C ASP A 69 -12.46 15.65 -19.44
N PRO A 70 -13.46 14.75 -19.57
CA PRO A 70 -13.25 13.31 -19.39
C PRO A 70 -12.14 12.72 -20.26
N ASP A 71 -11.85 13.31 -21.41
CA ASP A 71 -10.84 12.83 -22.34
C ASP A 71 -9.43 13.44 -22.11
N MET A 72 -9.31 14.41 -21.22
CA MET A 72 -7.99 14.96 -20.88
C MET A 72 -7.14 13.93 -20.10
N ASP A 73 -5.83 14.01 -20.30
CA ASP A 73 -4.89 13.27 -19.46
C ASP A 73 -4.88 13.84 -18.04
N MET A 74 -4.69 12.96 -17.05
CA MET A 74 -4.54 13.40 -15.67
C MET A 74 -3.25 14.21 -15.53
N PRO A 75 -3.32 15.46 -15.01
CA PRO A 75 -2.13 16.27 -14.77
C PRO A 75 -1.19 15.57 -13.79
N GLU A 76 0.10 15.73 -14.02
CA GLU A 76 1.14 15.14 -13.20
C GLU A 76 1.98 16.23 -12.54
N VAL A 77 2.41 15.96 -11.31
CA VAL A 77 3.33 16.81 -10.56
C VAL A 77 4.51 15.98 -10.09
N GLU A 78 5.70 16.48 -10.22
CA GLU A 78 6.90 15.79 -9.76
C GLU A 78 7.14 16.10 -8.28
N LEU A 79 7.20 15.06 -7.45
CA LEU A 79 7.43 15.10 -6.01
C LEU A 79 8.58 14.16 -5.66
N ASP A 80 9.70 14.69 -5.21
CA ASP A 80 10.90 13.94 -4.83
C ASP A 80 11.35 12.90 -5.86
N GLY A 81 11.23 13.23 -7.16
CA GLY A 81 11.57 12.33 -8.26
C GLY A 81 10.49 11.29 -8.61
N LEU A 82 9.29 11.43 -8.03
CA LEU A 82 8.11 10.62 -8.36
C LEU A 82 7.10 11.48 -9.12
N SER A 83 6.65 11.01 -10.27
CA SER A 83 5.52 11.62 -10.97
C SER A 83 4.22 11.18 -10.30
N CYS A 84 3.44 12.14 -9.77
CA CYS A 84 2.21 11.91 -9.04
C CYS A 84 1.02 12.58 -9.73
N ILE A 85 -0.12 11.88 -9.77
CA ILE A 85 -1.39 12.38 -10.33
C ILE A 85 -2.31 13.02 -9.29
N GLY A 86 -1.96 12.93 -8.01
CA GLY A 86 -2.77 13.44 -6.93
C GLY A 86 -2.57 12.70 -5.62
N THR A 87 -3.57 12.77 -4.74
CA THR A 87 -3.55 12.11 -3.43
C THR A 87 -4.82 11.31 -3.19
N ILE A 88 -4.70 10.20 -2.46
CA ILE A 88 -5.83 9.39 -1.98
C ILE A 88 -5.99 9.54 -0.47
N GLY A 89 -7.18 9.91 -0.02
CA GLY A 89 -7.54 10.06 1.39
C GLY A 89 -8.61 9.05 1.81
N ILE A 90 -8.40 8.35 2.92
CA ILE A 90 -9.38 7.45 3.56
C ILE A 90 -9.48 7.83 5.03
N PRO A 91 -10.37 8.78 5.40
CA PRO A 91 -10.41 9.35 6.75
C PRO A 91 -10.62 8.32 7.86
N SER A 92 -11.44 7.28 7.62
CA SER A 92 -11.69 6.22 8.60
C SER A 92 -10.47 5.37 8.93
N LEU A 93 -9.44 5.39 8.09
CA LEU A 93 -8.16 4.70 8.30
C LEU A 93 -7.01 5.66 8.64
N ASP A 94 -7.27 6.97 8.71
CA ASP A 94 -6.25 8.02 8.85
C ASP A 94 -5.16 7.89 7.78
N ILE A 95 -5.59 7.69 6.52
CA ILE A 95 -4.71 7.57 5.34
C ILE A 95 -4.87 8.82 4.47
N LYS A 96 -3.74 9.40 4.08
CA LYS A 96 -3.63 10.42 3.03
C LYS A 96 -2.28 10.28 2.36
N LEU A 97 -2.27 9.74 1.15
CA LEU A 97 -1.08 9.28 0.44
C LEU A 97 -1.01 9.88 -0.96
N PRO A 98 0.18 10.22 -1.48
CA PRO A 98 0.36 10.55 -2.89
C PRO A 98 0.06 9.32 -3.75
N VAL A 99 -0.38 9.54 -4.98
CA VAL A 99 -0.64 8.49 -5.98
C VAL A 99 0.25 8.74 -7.18
N THR A 100 1.14 7.80 -7.47
CA THR A 100 2.03 7.90 -8.63
C THR A 100 1.29 7.69 -9.94
N SER A 101 1.76 8.34 -11.00
CA SER A 101 1.16 8.26 -12.35
C SER A 101 1.32 6.89 -12.99
N GLU A 102 2.37 6.16 -12.64
CA GLU A 102 2.70 4.86 -13.20
C GLU A 102 2.73 3.77 -12.13
N PHE A 103 2.48 2.54 -12.57
CA PHE A 103 2.58 1.36 -11.73
C PHE A 103 3.84 0.59 -12.01
N THR A 104 4.66 0.39 -10.97
CA THR A 104 5.67 -0.65 -10.90
C THR A 104 5.67 -1.27 -9.51
N TYR A 105 6.15 -2.51 -9.37
CA TYR A 105 6.24 -3.14 -8.05
C TYR A 105 7.15 -2.38 -7.07
N ASP A 106 8.16 -1.68 -7.57
CA ASP A 106 9.06 -0.91 -6.73
C ASP A 106 8.43 0.42 -6.31
N LEU A 107 7.72 1.12 -7.20
CA LEU A 107 6.94 2.30 -6.86
C LEU A 107 5.83 1.98 -5.86
N MET A 108 5.11 0.86 -6.05
CA MET A 108 4.04 0.45 -5.16
C MET A 108 4.49 0.21 -3.71
N LYS A 109 5.80 -0.08 -3.48
CA LYS A 109 6.37 -0.16 -2.12
C LYS A 109 6.56 1.21 -1.48
N LEU A 110 6.69 2.26 -2.30
CA LEU A 110 6.93 3.63 -1.87
C LEU A 110 5.62 4.40 -1.68
N ALA A 111 4.69 4.27 -2.62
CA ALA A 111 3.41 4.96 -2.63
C ALA A 111 2.33 4.16 -3.37
N PRO A 112 1.03 4.44 -3.16
CA PRO A 112 -0.04 4.03 -4.06
C PRO A 112 0.24 4.42 -5.51
N CYS A 113 -0.12 3.57 -6.45
CA CYS A 113 0.14 3.76 -7.88
C CYS A 113 -1.16 3.70 -8.69
N ARG A 114 -1.30 4.54 -9.69
CA ARG A 114 -2.33 4.36 -10.72
C ARG A 114 -2.04 3.08 -11.49
N TYR A 115 -2.87 2.08 -11.28
CA TYR A 115 -2.75 0.81 -11.98
C TYR A 115 -3.36 0.90 -13.38
N SER A 116 -4.51 1.57 -13.51
CA SER A 116 -5.19 1.80 -14.79
C SER A 116 -6.24 2.90 -14.67
N GLY A 117 -6.71 3.40 -15.82
CA GLY A 117 -7.83 4.31 -15.94
C GLY A 117 -7.54 5.74 -15.48
N SER A 118 -8.61 6.52 -15.34
CA SER A 118 -8.58 7.93 -14.96
C SER A 118 -9.77 8.26 -14.07
N VAL A 119 -9.59 9.13 -13.10
CA VAL A 119 -10.69 9.66 -12.29
C VAL A 119 -11.69 10.42 -13.18
N TYR A 120 -11.23 11.09 -14.23
CA TYR A 120 -12.07 11.85 -15.14
C TYR A 120 -12.97 10.94 -16.00
N LYS A 121 -12.50 9.72 -16.34
CA LYS A 121 -13.27 8.70 -17.04
C LYS A 121 -14.15 7.84 -16.13
N GLY A 122 -14.01 8.02 -14.82
CA GLY A 122 -14.77 7.21 -13.85
C GLY A 122 -14.44 5.71 -13.90
N ASN A 123 -13.18 5.35 -14.12
CA ASN A 123 -12.73 3.96 -14.24
C ASN A 123 -11.34 3.73 -13.63
N MET A 124 -10.95 4.53 -12.64
CA MET A 124 -9.60 4.49 -12.09
C MET A 124 -9.42 3.31 -11.12
N ALA A 125 -8.31 2.60 -11.29
CA ALA A 125 -7.85 1.58 -10.34
C ALA A 125 -6.49 1.99 -9.73
N ILE A 126 -6.42 1.95 -8.41
CA ILE A 126 -5.21 2.28 -7.63
C ILE A 126 -4.75 1.05 -6.88
N ALA A 127 -3.48 0.68 -7.07
CA ALA A 127 -2.80 -0.37 -6.34
C ALA A 127 -1.89 0.21 -5.27
N ALA A 128 -1.81 -0.42 -4.10
CA ALA A 128 -0.81 -0.07 -3.10
C ALA A 128 -0.31 -1.31 -2.36
N HIS A 129 0.84 -1.17 -1.71
CA HIS A 129 1.43 -2.23 -0.92
C HIS A 129 0.55 -2.61 0.27
N ASN A 130 0.54 -3.90 0.63
CA ASN A 130 -0.12 -4.38 1.83
C ASN A 130 0.75 -4.08 3.07
N SER A 131 0.79 -2.82 3.45
CA SER A 131 1.43 -2.34 4.67
C SER A 131 0.45 -1.55 5.53
N TRP A 132 0.73 -1.42 6.82
CA TRP A 132 -0.13 -0.72 7.77
C TRP A 132 -0.41 0.74 7.36
N PHE A 133 0.58 1.41 6.77
CA PHE A 133 0.51 2.81 6.36
C PHE A 133 -0.02 3.02 4.95
N HIS A 134 -0.08 1.95 4.14
CA HIS A 134 -0.69 1.97 2.82
C HIS A 134 -2.07 1.29 2.84
N PHE A 135 -2.32 0.36 1.93
CA PHE A 135 -3.63 -0.29 1.79
C PHE A 135 -3.79 -1.58 2.60
N GLY A 136 -2.88 -1.89 3.53
CA GLY A 136 -2.99 -3.11 4.33
C GLY A 136 -4.25 -3.21 5.19
N ARG A 137 -4.88 -2.05 5.49
CA ARG A 137 -6.10 -1.97 6.31
C ARG A 137 -7.39 -1.77 5.52
N ILE A 138 -7.35 -1.67 4.18
CA ILE A 138 -8.57 -1.42 3.40
C ILE A 138 -9.62 -2.54 3.52
N HIS A 139 -9.21 -3.74 3.91
CA HIS A 139 -10.11 -4.86 4.19
C HIS A 139 -11.05 -4.61 5.38
N SER A 140 -10.72 -3.67 6.26
CA SER A 140 -11.51 -3.31 7.44
C SER A 140 -12.45 -2.13 7.22
N LEU A 141 -12.55 -1.62 5.99
CA LEU A 141 -13.51 -0.58 5.66
C LEU A 141 -14.94 -1.13 5.70
N ASP A 142 -15.88 -0.28 6.06
CA ASP A 142 -17.31 -0.60 5.96
C ASP A 142 -17.91 -0.02 4.68
N PRO A 143 -18.94 -0.63 4.10
CA PRO A 143 -19.77 0.01 3.07
C PRO A 143 -20.25 1.38 3.53
N GLY A 144 -20.11 2.39 2.66
CA GLY A 144 -20.38 3.78 2.99
C GLY A 144 -19.18 4.56 3.52
N SER A 145 -18.05 3.92 3.85
CA SER A 145 -16.81 4.62 4.22
C SER A 145 -16.38 5.58 3.13
N LYS A 146 -15.98 6.80 3.53
CA LYS A 146 -15.59 7.87 2.59
C LYS A 146 -14.18 7.64 2.05
N VAL A 147 -14.01 7.80 0.74
CA VAL A 147 -12.74 7.81 0.02
C VAL A 147 -12.66 9.10 -0.80
N ILE A 148 -11.56 9.81 -0.73
CA ILE A 148 -11.36 11.09 -1.43
C ILE A 148 -10.13 10.97 -2.30
N PHE A 149 -10.28 11.19 -3.59
CA PHE A 149 -9.14 11.42 -4.47
C PHE A 149 -9.06 12.92 -4.77
N THR A 150 -7.88 13.50 -4.61
CA THR A 150 -7.61 14.90 -5.00
C THR A 150 -6.57 14.85 -6.10
N ASP A 151 -6.90 15.35 -7.29
CA ASP A 151 -5.98 15.35 -8.41
C ASP A 151 -4.85 16.39 -8.25
N ALA A 152 -3.93 16.43 -9.21
CA ALA A 152 -2.82 17.36 -9.19
C ALA A 152 -3.25 18.83 -9.35
N LEU A 153 -4.47 19.09 -9.79
CA LEU A 153 -5.06 20.44 -9.89
C LEU A 153 -5.85 20.84 -8.64
N GLY A 154 -5.95 19.97 -7.62
CA GLY A 154 -6.69 20.24 -6.39
C GLY A 154 -8.18 19.87 -6.46
N ASN A 155 -8.68 19.35 -7.60
CA ASN A 155 -10.06 18.92 -7.72
C ASN A 155 -10.32 17.68 -6.85
N GLN A 156 -11.38 17.71 -6.04
CA GLN A 156 -11.73 16.62 -5.15
C GLN A 156 -12.85 15.75 -5.72
N PHE A 157 -12.60 14.46 -5.78
CA PHE A 157 -13.55 13.42 -6.16
C PHE A 157 -13.88 12.59 -4.93
N VAL A 158 -15.13 12.63 -4.51
CA VAL A 158 -15.59 11.97 -3.29
C VAL A 158 -16.35 10.71 -3.66
N TYR A 159 -15.91 9.59 -3.10
CA TYR A 159 -16.48 8.27 -3.29
C TYR A 159 -16.89 7.66 -1.95
N HIS A 160 -17.72 6.64 -2.02
CA HIS A 160 -18.08 5.82 -0.86
C HIS A 160 -17.86 4.34 -1.20
N VAL A 161 -17.31 3.60 -0.25
CA VAL A 161 -17.14 2.15 -0.38
C VAL A 161 -18.48 1.49 -0.66
N ALA A 162 -18.57 0.73 -1.72
CA ALA A 162 -19.77 -0.03 -2.10
C ALA A 162 -19.62 -1.52 -1.77
N VAL A 163 -18.49 -2.11 -2.17
CA VAL A 163 -18.21 -3.54 -2.01
C VAL A 163 -16.75 -3.75 -1.64
N ILE A 164 -16.50 -4.73 -0.77
CA ILE A 164 -15.16 -5.24 -0.50
C ILE A 164 -15.16 -6.73 -0.84
N GLU A 165 -14.25 -7.12 -1.69
CA GLU A 165 -14.16 -8.49 -2.20
C GLU A 165 -12.70 -8.94 -2.29
N THR A 166 -12.50 -10.24 -2.46
CA THR A 166 -11.18 -10.82 -2.67
C THR A 166 -11.15 -11.47 -4.05
N LEU A 167 -10.26 -11.00 -4.90
CA LEU A 167 -10.10 -11.48 -6.27
C LEU A 167 -8.79 -12.25 -6.44
N SER A 168 -8.75 -13.13 -7.44
CA SER A 168 -7.52 -13.77 -7.91
C SER A 168 -6.57 -12.71 -8.52
N PRO A 169 -5.25 -12.90 -8.45
CA PRO A 169 -4.30 -12.04 -9.16
C PRO A 169 -4.50 -12.02 -10.67
N GLU A 170 -5.07 -13.08 -11.23
CA GLU A 170 -5.36 -13.22 -12.66
C GLU A 170 -6.63 -12.48 -13.08
N SER A 171 -7.50 -12.08 -12.14
CA SER A 171 -8.74 -11.32 -12.40
C SER A 171 -8.47 -9.84 -12.73
N VAL A 172 -7.50 -9.57 -13.59
CA VAL A 172 -7.10 -8.20 -13.96
C VAL A 172 -8.25 -7.45 -14.61
N GLU A 173 -8.98 -8.10 -15.52
CA GLU A 173 -10.13 -7.50 -16.18
C GLU A 173 -11.21 -7.10 -15.17
N GLU A 174 -11.54 -7.97 -14.23
CA GLU A 174 -12.51 -7.67 -13.18
C GLU A 174 -12.06 -6.48 -12.31
N MET A 175 -10.75 -6.35 -12.02
CA MET A 175 -10.21 -5.24 -11.25
C MET A 175 -10.24 -3.91 -12.01
N THR A 176 -10.08 -3.91 -13.35
CA THR A 176 -9.88 -2.71 -14.16
C THR A 176 -11.08 -2.30 -14.99
N SER A 177 -11.97 -3.23 -15.36
CA SER A 177 -13.14 -3.00 -16.22
C SER A 177 -14.46 -2.99 -15.44
N SER A 178 -14.42 -2.63 -14.17
CA SER A 178 -15.62 -2.60 -13.32
C SER A 178 -16.52 -1.41 -13.66
N SER A 179 -17.81 -1.53 -13.33
CA SER A 179 -18.77 -0.42 -13.37
C SER A 179 -18.58 0.60 -12.24
N TYR A 180 -17.56 0.42 -11.43
CA TYR A 180 -17.25 1.33 -10.32
C TYR A 180 -16.23 2.39 -10.76
N PRO A 181 -16.50 3.69 -10.47
CA PRO A 181 -15.63 4.78 -10.90
C PRO A 181 -14.25 4.76 -10.25
N LEU A 182 -14.13 4.15 -9.05
CA LEU A 182 -12.86 3.98 -8.37
C LEU A 182 -12.75 2.59 -7.77
N THR A 183 -11.60 1.94 -8.00
CA THR A 183 -11.23 0.67 -7.39
C THR A 183 -9.90 0.82 -6.67
N LEU A 184 -9.84 0.40 -5.40
CA LEU A 184 -8.60 0.31 -4.62
C LEU A 184 -8.27 -1.17 -4.40
N PHE A 185 -7.01 -1.56 -4.53
CA PHE A 185 -6.64 -2.93 -4.23
C PHE A 185 -5.22 -3.08 -3.68
N THR A 186 -5.02 -4.16 -2.94
CA THR A 186 -3.74 -4.57 -2.37
C THR A 186 -3.62 -6.09 -2.35
N CYS A 187 -2.43 -6.61 -2.10
CA CYS A 187 -2.25 -8.05 -1.89
C CYS A 187 -2.90 -8.50 -0.56
N THR A 188 -3.35 -9.74 -0.49
CA THR A 188 -3.61 -10.40 0.80
C THR A 188 -2.29 -10.63 1.56
N LEU A 189 -2.35 -10.93 2.86
CA LEU A 189 -1.16 -11.17 3.69
C LEU A 189 -0.27 -12.30 3.16
N ASP A 190 -0.87 -13.32 2.55
CA ASP A 190 -0.17 -14.43 1.92
C ASP A 190 0.23 -14.15 0.45
N ALA A 191 -0.06 -12.96 -0.05
CA ALA A 191 0.16 -12.47 -1.41
C ALA A 191 -0.53 -13.29 -2.53
N LYS A 192 -1.40 -14.24 -2.19
CA LYS A 192 -2.06 -15.12 -3.17
C LYS A 192 -3.25 -14.47 -3.86
N ASN A 193 -3.90 -13.51 -3.21
CA ASN A 193 -5.08 -12.85 -3.73
C ASN A 193 -4.95 -11.32 -3.63
N ARG A 194 -6.00 -10.61 -4.07
CA ARG A 194 -6.13 -9.16 -3.99
C ARG A 194 -7.36 -8.79 -3.19
N VAL A 195 -7.16 -8.07 -2.08
CA VAL A 195 -8.26 -7.36 -1.42
C VAL A 195 -8.62 -6.19 -2.30
N THR A 196 -9.87 -6.14 -2.75
CA THR A 196 -10.37 -5.15 -3.70
C THR A 196 -11.55 -4.41 -3.09
N VAL A 197 -11.47 -3.09 -3.08
CA VAL A 197 -12.51 -2.18 -2.58
C VAL A 197 -13.09 -1.42 -3.74
N ARG A 198 -14.40 -1.58 -3.98
CA ARG A 198 -15.15 -0.88 -5.01
C ARG A 198 -15.81 0.35 -4.43
N CYS A 199 -15.61 1.49 -5.06
CA CYS A 199 -16.15 2.77 -4.62
C CYS A 199 -17.07 3.39 -5.68
N LYS A 200 -18.16 4.03 -5.25
CA LYS A 200 -19.16 4.72 -6.06
C LYS A 200 -19.37 6.14 -5.59
#